data_d1f93e82342d427ab718e58debbab7c4
#
_entry.id   d1f93e82342d427ab718e58debbab7c4
#
_cell.length_a   1.000
_cell.length_b   1.000
_cell.length_c   1.000
_cell.angle_alpha   90.00
_cell.angle_beta   90.00
_cell.angle_gamma   90.00
#
_symmetry.space_group_name_H-M   'P 1'
#
loop_
_entity.id
_entity.type
_entity.pdbx_description
1 polymer ?
#
loop_
_entity_poly.entity_id
_entity_poly.type
_entity_poly.pdbx_seq_one_letter_code
_entity_poly.pdbx_strand_id
1 'polypeptide(L)'
;MVVSFEMSMFSHEQNMMINRIVQELEESNFAIFAGAGLSAPAGYVNWKELLRPLSMELSLDIDKETDLVSLAQYYVNENNGHSRLIERLIDEIGIAKEPTVNHKLLAKLPISTYWTTNYDDL
;
A
#
# COMPACT_ATOMS: atom_id res chain seq x y z
N MET A 1 -15.59 -21.21 23.14
CA MET A 1 -16.79 -21.39 22.26
C MET A 1 -16.27 -21.35 20.82
N VAL A 2 -16.16 -22.52 20.22
CA VAL A 2 -15.79 -22.61 18.79
C VAL A 2 -17.03 -22.18 18.01
N VAL A 3 -17.00 -20.97 17.46
CA VAL A 3 -18.01 -20.55 16.49
C VAL A 3 -17.71 -21.31 15.21
N SER A 4 -18.39 -22.41 14.98
CA SER A 4 -18.40 -23.07 13.67
C SER A 4 -19.19 -22.16 12.71
N PHE A 5 -18.51 -21.20 12.12
CA PHE A 5 -19.01 -20.53 10.95
C PHE A 5 -19.05 -21.56 9.84
N GLU A 6 -20.25 -21.93 9.39
CA GLU A 6 -20.40 -22.69 8.15
C GLU A 6 -19.91 -21.81 6.99
N MET A 7 -18.61 -21.91 6.71
CA MET A 7 -17.97 -21.21 5.60
C MET A 7 -18.16 -22.00 4.30
N SER A 8 -19.40 -22.25 3.91
CA SER A 8 -19.73 -22.95 2.65
C SER A 8 -19.31 -22.19 1.38
N MET A 9 -18.81 -20.94 1.54
CA MET A 9 -18.38 -20.09 0.42
C MET A 9 -16.90 -20.29 0.02
N PHE A 10 -16.11 -20.98 0.83
CA PHE A 10 -14.66 -21.13 0.62
C PHE A 10 -14.27 -22.58 0.33
N SER A 11 -13.22 -22.77 -0.46
CA SER A 11 -12.66 -24.09 -0.68
C SER A 11 -12.10 -24.68 0.61
N HIS A 12 -11.87 -26.01 0.63
CA HIS A 12 -11.24 -26.68 1.75
C HIS A 12 -9.87 -26.07 2.11
N GLU A 13 -9.06 -25.77 1.10
CA GLU A 13 -7.74 -25.15 1.30
C GLU A 13 -7.84 -23.74 1.89
N GLN A 14 -8.80 -22.94 1.39
CA GLN A 14 -9.05 -21.60 1.93
C GLN A 14 -9.49 -21.67 3.40
N ASN A 15 -10.36 -22.61 3.74
CA ASN A 15 -10.81 -22.81 5.12
C ASN A 15 -9.65 -23.23 6.04
N MET A 16 -8.77 -24.11 5.59
CA MET A 16 -7.57 -24.48 6.34
C MET A 16 -6.66 -23.27 6.58
N MET A 17 -6.45 -22.45 5.56
CA MET A 17 -5.63 -21.24 5.65
C MET A 17 -6.22 -20.22 6.65
N ILE A 18 -7.54 -19.98 6.55
CA ILE A 18 -8.25 -19.07 7.47
C ILE A 18 -8.13 -19.56 8.92
N ASN A 19 -8.37 -20.84 9.17
CA ASN A 19 -8.26 -21.41 10.51
C ASN A 19 -6.84 -21.26 11.10
N ARG A 20 -5.82 -21.43 10.26
CA ARG A 20 -4.43 -21.21 10.69
C ARG A 20 -4.16 -19.75 11.01
N ILE A 21 -4.63 -18.82 10.19
CA ILE A 21 -4.52 -17.38 10.46
C ILE A 21 -5.20 -17.03 11.78
N VAL A 22 -6.40 -17.55 12.03
CA VAL A 22 -7.12 -17.32 13.30
C VAL A 22 -6.30 -17.81 14.48
N GLN A 23 -5.74 -19.00 14.40
CA GLN A 23 -4.89 -19.56 15.47
C GLN A 23 -3.67 -18.67 15.74
N GLU A 24 -2.93 -18.27 14.69
CA GLU A 24 -1.76 -17.40 14.84
C GLU A 24 -2.12 -16.03 15.42
N LEU A 25 -3.31 -15.50 15.09
CA LEU A 25 -3.84 -14.27 15.68
C LEU A 25 -4.14 -14.44 17.18
N GLU A 26 -4.77 -15.54 17.58
CA GLU A 26 -5.05 -15.85 19.00
C GLU A 26 -3.77 -16.02 19.81
N GLU A 27 -2.73 -16.57 19.21
CA GLU A 27 -1.41 -16.77 19.83
C GLU A 27 -0.53 -15.50 19.78
N SER A 28 -1.00 -14.41 19.18
CA SER A 28 -0.25 -13.16 18.96
C SER A 28 1.03 -13.32 18.12
N ASN A 29 1.07 -14.32 17.25
CA ASN A 29 2.19 -14.64 16.36
C ASN A 29 2.01 -14.06 14.95
N PHE A 30 1.01 -13.21 14.73
CA PHE A 30 0.67 -12.70 13.42
C PHE A 30 1.17 -11.26 13.25
N ALA A 31 1.80 -11.01 12.11
CA ALA A 31 2.19 -9.67 11.69
C ALA A 31 1.72 -9.43 10.26
N ILE A 32 1.46 -8.17 9.91
CA ILE A 32 1.08 -7.78 8.55
C ILE A 32 2.17 -6.93 7.94
N PHE A 33 2.44 -7.20 6.66
CA PHE A 33 3.18 -6.30 5.79
C PHE A 33 2.19 -5.69 4.78
N ALA A 34 1.87 -4.41 4.97
CA ALA A 34 0.94 -3.67 4.12
C ALA A 34 1.71 -2.87 3.07
N GLY A 35 1.41 -3.13 1.80
CA GLY A 35 1.95 -2.37 0.68
C GLY A 35 0.92 -1.41 0.08
N ALA A 36 1.31 -0.70 -0.98
CA ALA A 36 0.48 0.30 -1.67
C ALA A 36 -0.87 -0.22 -2.18
N GLY A 37 -1.00 -1.53 -2.40
CA GLY A 37 -2.26 -2.17 -2.78
C GLY A 37 -3.35 -2.05 -1.71
N LEU A 38 -2.99 -1.89 -0.44
CA LEU A 38 -3.96 -1.66 0.63
C LEU A 38 -4.53 -0.24 0.57
N SER A 39 -3.70 0.75 0.24
CA SER A 39 -4.06 2.17 0.19
C SER A 39 -4.66 2.60 -1.15
N ALA A 40 -4.44 1.85 -2.23
CA ALA A 40 -4.95 2.18 -3.56
C ALA A 40 -6.48 2.37 -3.63
N PRO A 41 -7.32 1.52 -2.98
CA PRO A 41 -8.77 1.71 -2.95
C PRO A 41 -9.21 2.97 -2.19
N ALA A 42 -8.36 3.55 -1.33
CA ALA A 42 -8.62 4.83 -0.67
C ALA A 42 -8.36 6.03 -1.60
N GLY A 43 -7.78 5.79 -2.78
CA GLY A 43 -7.49 6.81 -3.78
C GLY A 43 -6.04 7.30 -3.77
N TYR A 44 -5.14 6.61 -3.07
CA TYR A 44 -3.71 6.87 -3.21
C TYR A 44 -3.17 6.25 -4.49
N VAL A 45 -2.32 6.99 -5.17
CA VAL A 45 -1.65 6.52 -6.38
C VAL A 45 -0.40 5.71 -6.03
N ASN A 46 -0.03 4.79 -6.92
CA ASN A 46 1.23 4.08 -6.81
C ASN A 46 2.40 4.96 -7.29
N TRP A 47 3.63 4.52 -7.04
CA TRP A 47 4.85 5.23 -7.45
C TRP A 47 4.88 5.60 -8.94
N LYS A 48 4.41 4.72 -9.80
CA LYS A 48 4.39 4.96 -11.24
C LYS A 48 3.47 6.12 -11.61
N GLU A 49 2.27 6.12 -11.06
CA GLU A 49 1.31 7.20 -11.28
C GLU A 49 1.76 8.53 -10.64
N LEU A 50 2.39 8.46 -9.47
CA LEU A 50 3.00 9.63 -8.84
C LEU A 50 4.06 10.30 -9.70
N LEU A 51 4.90 9.49 -10.37
CA LEU A 51 5.99 9.98 -11.22
C LEU A 51 5.56 10.28 -12.66
N ARG A 52 4.34 9.90 -13.07
CA ARG A 52 3.84 10.12 -14.44
C ARG A 52 3.92 11.58 -14.90
N PRO A 53 3.46 12.59 -14.13
CA PRO A 53 3.60 13.99 -14.53
C PRO A 53 5.07 14.43 -14.70
N LEU A 54 5.95 13.92 -13.82
CA LEU A 54 7.38 14.24 -13.86
C LEU A 54 8.06 13.65 -15.11
N SER A 55 7.68 12.43 -15.50
CA SER A 55 8.18 11.82 -16.73
C SER A 55 7.73 12.59 -17.98
N MET A 56 6.50 13.13 -17.99
CA MET A 56 6.00 13.95 -19.08
C MET A 56 6.81 15.26 -19.21
N GLU A 57 7.16 15.92 -18.11
CA GLU A 57 8.02 17.09 -18.11
C GLU A 57 9.41 16.80 -18.73
N LEU A 58 9.92 15.58 -18.50
CA LEU A 58 11.17 15.10 -19.07
C LEU A 58 11.04 14.56 -20.50
N SER A 59 9.85 14.59 -21.10
CA SER A 59 9.53 13.97 -22.39
C SER A 59 9.82 12.45 -22.42
N LEU A 60 9.65 11.78 -21.28
CA LEU A 60 9.82 10.34 -21.13
C LEU A 60 8.46 9.63 -21.06
N ASP A 61 8.42 8.41 -21.57
CA ASP A 61 7.25 7.53 -21.49
C ASP A 61 7.38 6.59 -20.29
N ILE A 62 6.71 6.92 -19.19
CA ILE A 62 6.80 6.16 -17.95
C ILE A 62 6.35 4.69 -18.12
N ASP A 63 5.54 4.38 -19.12
CA ASP A 63 5.08 3.01 -19.34
C ASP A 63 6.17 2.11 -19.92
N LYS A 64 7.23 2.71 -20.44
CA LYS A 64 8.44 2.03 -20.93
C LYS A 64 9.56 2.01 -19.89
N GLU A 65 9.43 2.82 -18.84
CA GLU A 65 10.45 2.90 -17.79
C GLU A 65 10.29 1.76 -16.78
N THR A 66 11.37 1.05 -16.53
CA THR A 66 11.44 -0.04 -15.56
C THR A 66 12.10 0.36 -14.24
N ASP A 67 12.91 1.42 -14.26
CA ASP A 67 13.63 1.95 -13.10
C ASP A 67 13.08 3.33 -12.71
N LEU A 68 12.07 3.32 -11.85
CA LEU A 68 11.43 4.54 -11.37
C LEU A 68 12.32 5.37 -10.44
N VAL A 69 13.30 4.76 -9.78
CA VAL A 69 14.25 5.45 -8.91
C VAL A 69 15.20 6.29 -9.77
N SER A 70 15.72 5.72 -10.85
CA SER A 70 16.56 6.44 -11.80
C SER A 70 15.80 7.59 -12.49
N LEU A 71 14.53 7.39 -12.82
CA LEU A 71 13.68 8.45 -13.36
C LEU A 71 13.53 9.62 -12.37
N ALA A 72 13.23 9.31 -11.10
CA ALA A 72 13.14 10.34 -10.06
C ALA A 72 14.47 11.09 -9.87
N GLN A 73 15.60 10.37 -9.89
CA GLN A 73 16.92 10.97 -9.78
C GLN A 73 17.24 11.86 -10.99
N TYR A 74 16.88 11.44 -12.19
CA TYR A 74 17.06 12.24 -13.39
C TYR A 74 16.24 13.54 -13.31
N TYR A 75 14.99 13.46 -12.86
CA TYR A 75 14.15 14.64 -12.64
C TYR A 75 14.78 15.62 -11.64
N VAL A 76 15.32 15.12 -10.52
CA VAL A 76 16.03 15.92 -9.52
C VAL A 76 17.22 16.65 -10.14
N ASN A 77 18.00 15.94 -10.96
CA ASN A 77 19.19 16.50 -11.61
C ASN A 77 18.83 17.62 -12.61
N GLU A 78 17.81 17.41 -13.45
CA GLU A 78 17.34 18.40 -14.42
C GLU A 78 16.77 19.67 -13.75
N ASN A 79 16.16 19.52 -12.58
CA ASN A 79 15.57 20.63 -11.83
C ASN A 79 16.51 21.25 -10.78
N ASN A 80 17.79 20.84 -10.74
CA ASN A 80 18.81 21.33 -9.81
C ASN A 80 18.40 21.18 -8.33
N GLY A 81 17.66 20.15 -7.98
CA GLY A 81 17.29 19.86 -6.60
C GLY A 81 16.01 19.06 -6.40
N HIS A 82 15.74 18.74 -5.14
CA HIS A 82 14.64 17.88 -4.74
C HIS A 82 13.30 18.61 -4.56
N SER A 83 13.27 19.95 -4.54
CA SER A 83 12.10 20.74 -4.11
C SER A 83 10.83 20.37 -4.87
N ARG A 84 10.88 20.31 -6.19
CA ARG A 84 9.71 19.97 -7.02
C ARG A 84 9.22 18.56 -6.80
N LEU A 85 10.13 17.59 -6.60
CA LEU A 85 9.77 16.21 -6.28
C LEU A 85 9.09 16.14 -4.91
N ILE A 86 9.62 16.86 -3.92
CA ILE A 86 9.06 16.93 -2.57
C ILE A 86 7.68 17.58 -2.58
N GLU A 87 7.51 18.71 -3.27
CA GLU A 87 6.22 19.37 -3.43
C GLU A 87 5.18 18.41 -4.02
N ARG A 88 5.55 17.66 -5.07
CA ARG A 88 4.66 16.67 -5.68
C ARG A 88 4.27 15.54 -4.72
N LEU A 89 5.22 15.08 -3.93
CA LEU A 89 4.97 14.07 -2.89
C LEU A 89 3.99 14.61 -1.84
N ILE A 90 4.21 15.84 -1.36
CA ILE A 90 3.34 16.47 -0.37
C ILE A 90 1.93 16.68 -0.93
N ASP A 91 1.80 17.15 -2.16
CA ASP A 91 0.51 17.37 -2.82
C ASP A 91 -0.30 16.07 -2.95
N GLU A 92 0.36 14.95 -3.24
CA GLU A 92 -0.34 13.67 -3.45
C GLU A 92 -0.60 12.91 -2.16
N ILE A 93 0.38 12.89 -1.24
CA ILE A 93 0.29 12.11 0.01
C ILE A 93 -0.34 12.94 1.13
N GLY A 94 -0.15 14.26 1.11
CA GLY A 94 -0.65 15.17 2.14
C GLY A 94 -2.16 15.39 2.12
N ILE A 95 -2.87 14.93 1.08
CA ILE A 95 -4.33 14.95 1.04
C ILE A 95 -4.84 13.77 1.87
N ALA A 96 -5.43 14.06 3.04
CA ALA A 96 -6.04 13.04 3.89
C ALA A 96 -7.10 12.25 3.11
N LYS A 97 -7.00 10.93 3.13
CA LYS A 97 -7.96 10.01 2.55
C LYS A 97 -8.70 9.26 3.67
N GLU A 98 -9.90 8.79 3.35
CA GLU A 98 -10.65 7.99 4.31
C GLU A 98 -10.21 6.53 4.30
N PRO A 99 -9.98 5.92 5.47
CA PRO A 99 -9.67 4.51 5.57
C PRO A 99 -10.76 3.64 4.94
N THR A 100 -10.36 2.69 4.12
CA THR A 100 -11.28 1.73 3.50
C THR A 100 -11.83 0.73 4.51
N VAL A 101 -12.82 -0.06 4.08
CA VAL A 101 -13.36 -1.18 4.88
C VAL A 101 -12.24 -2.14 5.31
N ASN A 102 -11.27 -2.40 4.43
CA ASN A 102 -10.13 -3.29 4.75
C ASN A 102 -9.26 -2.72 5.86
N HIS A 103 -8.94 -1.44 5.85
CA HIS A 103 -8.21 -0.79 6.95
C HIS A 103 -8.97 -0.92 8.27
N LYS A 104 -10.29 -0.63 8.24
CA LYS A 104 -11.15 -0.72 9.42
C LYS A 104 -11.29 -2.14 9.96
N LEU A 105 -11.27 -3.15 9.09
CA LEU A 105 -11.27 -4.56 9.48
C LEU A 105 -9.93 -4.95 10.10
N LEU A 106 -8.81 -4.59 9.48
CA LEU A 106 -7.47 -4.86 10.01
C LEU A 106 -7.26 -4.24 11.38
N ALA A 107 -7.71 -2.99 11.57
CA ALA A 107 -7.61 -2.29 12.86
C ALA A 107 -8.41 -2.95 13.99
N LYS A 108 -9.37 -3.83 13.69
CA LYS A 108 -10.14 -4.58 14.68
C LYS A 108 -9.52 -5.93 15.05
N LEU A 109 -8.54 -6.40 14.28
CA LEU A 109 -7.87 -7.66 14.57
C LEU A 109 -6.80 -7.47 15.66
N PRO A 110 -6.55 -8.48 16.50
CA PRO A 110 -5.55 -8.42 17.56
C PRO A 110 -4.13 -8.59 17.01
N ILE A 111 -3.73 -7.69 16.10
CA ILE A 111 -2.42 -7.70 15.45
C ILE A 111 -1.54 -6.66 16.12
N SER A 112 -0.43 -7.08 16.69
CA SER A 112 0.49 -6.22 17.42
C SER A 112 1.55 -5.57 16.54
N THR A 113 1.79 -6.10 15.33
CA THR A 113 2.88 -5.68 14.47
C THR A 113 2.42 -5.47 13.03
N TYR A 114 2.62 -4.25 12.56
CA TYR A 114 2.39 -3.86 11.17
C TYR A 114 3.69 -3.34 10.57
N TRP A 115 4.02 -3.83 9.39
CA TRP A 115 5.11 -3.32 8.58
C TRP A 115 4.53 -2.67 7.32
N THR A 116 5.05 -1.54 6.93
CA THR A 116 4.65 -0.89 5.69
C THR A 116 5.81 -0.15 5.05
N THR A 117 5.78 -0.08 3.73
CA THR A 117 6.61 0.83 2.91
C THR A 117 5.80 2.01 2.40
N ASN A 118 4.53 2.14 2.79
CA ASN A 118 3.67 3.25 2.40
C ASN A 118 4.05 4.51 3.19
N TYR A 119 3.76 5.65 2.60
CA TYR A 119 3.98 6.97 3.18
C TYR A 119 2.66 7.65 3.60
N ASP A 120 1.52 7.00 3.35
CA ASP A 120 0.21 7.47 3.77
C ASP A 120 -0.02 7.25 5.29
N ASP A 121 -1.08 7.84 5.82
CA ASP A 121 -1.46 7.81 7.22
C ASP A 121 -2.67 6.91 7.53
N LEU A 122 -3.00 5.98 6.62
CA LEU A 122 -4.14 5.06 6.73
C LEU A 122 -3.92 3.89 7.68
#